data_218aa264bf6c97aded2c1f557fc8005c
#
_entry.id   218aa264bf6c97aded2c1f557fc8005c
#
_cell.length_a   1.000
_cell.length_b   1.000
_cell.length_c   1.000
_cell.angle_alpha   90.00
_cell.angle_beta   90.00
_cell.angle_gamma   90.00
#
_symmetry.space_group_name_H-M   'P 1'
#
loop_
_entity.id
_entity.type
_entity.pdbx_description
1 polymer ?
#
loop_
_entity_poly.entity_id
_entity_poly.type
_entity_poly.pdbx_seq_one_letter_code
_entity_poly.pdbx_strand_id
1 'polypeptide(L)'
;TASWNNKKIQTNVDAKGEWKLSLQTPVAGGPYSITFSDGEDLTLQNILIGEVWFCSGQSNMEMPVKGFRGQPVFGSQPYIVSANPKRPLRLYTVKNAWSTIPQEAGVDGEWKEASPEDVADFSATAYFFGNQLQQSLDVPVGLIHCSWSMSKIEAWMNKETLSGFPEIALPDVIQREFGWTAGTVSYTHPPSPRD
;
A
#
# COMPACT_ATOMS: atom_id res chain seq x y z
N THR A 1 15.69 -2.37 -20.30
CA THR A 1 15.23 -3.58 -21.03
C THR A 1 14.31 -4.40 -20.13
N ALA A 2 13.19 -4.86 -20.62
CA ALA A 2 12.26 -5.71 -19.89
C ALA A 2 12.32 -7.16 -20.41
N SER A 3 12.31 -8.15 -19.48
CA SER A 3 12.51 -9.56 -19.83
C SER A 3 11.39 -10.18 -20.68
N TRP A 4 10.17 -9.62 -20.64
CA TRP A 4 9.03 -10.17 -21.38
C TRP A 4 9.02 -9.87 -22.89
N ASN A 5 9.82 -8.92 -23.35
CA ASN A 5 9.87 -8.59 -24.77
C ASN A 5 11.27 -8.25 -25.28
N ASN A 6 12.25 -8.16 -24.40
CA ASN A 6 13.65 -7.78 -24.66
C ASN A 6 13.81 -6.45 -25.43
N LYS A 7 12.79 -5.60 -25.43
CA LYS A 7 12.87 -4.29 -26.08
C LYS A 7 13.70 -3.33 -25.24
N LYS A 8 14.64 -2.68 -25.89
CA LYS A 8 15.38 -1.55 -25.31
C LYS A 8 14.58 -0.28 -25.60
N ILE A 9 14.20 0.43 -24.54
CA ILE A 9 13.54 1.73 -24.61
C ILE A 9 14.46 2.74 -23.93
N GLN A 10 14.56 3.93 -24.48
CA GLN A 10 15.42 5.00 -23.97
C GLN A 10 14.57 6.23 -23.60
N THR A 11 15.00 6.95 -22.61
CA THR A 11 14.48 8.25 -22.23
C THR A 11 15.65 9.15 -21.82
N ASN A 12 15.41 10.45 -21.76
CA ASN A 12 16.39 11.41 -21.31
C ASN A 12 16.02 11.89 -19.90
N VAL A 13 17.04 12.18 -19.12
CA VAL A 13 16.91 12.84 -17.83
C VAL A 13 16.68 14.33 -18.07
N ASP A 14 15.77 14.95 -17.34
CA ASP A 14 15.52 16.40 -17.40
C ASP A 14 16.55 17.20 -16.59
N ALA A 15 16.39 18.53 -16.60
CA ALA A 15 17.29 19.44 -15.87
C ALA A 15 17.24 19.29 -14.34
N LYS A 16 16.22 18.61 -13.80
CA LYS A 16 16.05 18.33 -12.37
C LYS A 16 16.62 16.97 -11.95
N GLY A 17 17.11 16.18 -12.90
CA GLY A 17 17.54 14.81 -12.65
C GLY A 17 16.40 13.79 -12.69
N GLU A 18 15.21 14.18 -13.14
CA GLU A 18 14.05 13.32 -13.22
C GLU A 18 13.91 12.67 -14.61
N TRP A 19 13.41 11.46 -14.64
CA TRP A 19 13.13 10.77 -15.90
C TRP A 19 11.84 9.95 -15.81
N LYS A 20 11.18 9.77 -16.94
CA LYS A 20 9.98 8.98 -17.07
C LYS A 20 10.09 8.05 -18.27
N LEU A 21 9.68 6.80 -18.06
CA LEU A 21 9.66 5.77 -19.07
C LEU A 21 8.31 5.06 -19.07
N SER A 22 7.73 4.88 -20.26
CA SER A 22 6.51 4.10 -20.42
C SER A 22 6.84 2.73 -21.02
N LEU A 23 6.42 1.68 -20.33
CA LEU A 23 6.58 0.29 -20.74
C LEU A 23 5.21 -0.32 -21.06
N GLN A 24 5.13 -1.02 -22.20
CA GLN A 24 3.97 -1.86 -22.47
C GLN A 24 4.15 -3.17 -21.71
N THR A 25 3.25 -3.47 -20.80
CA THR A 25 3.25 -4.71 -20.02
C THR A 25 2.72 -5.89 -20.85
N PRO A 26 3.14 -7.11 -20.53
CA PRO A 26 2.54 -8.33 -21.09
C PRO A 26 1.18 -8.59 -20.44
N VAL A 27 0.53 -9.68 -20.79
CA VAL A 27 -0.58 -10.25 -20.04
C VAL A 27 -0.14 -10.59 -18.60
N ALA A 28 -1.10 -10.68 -17.67
CA ALA A 28 -0.83 -11.03 -16.28
C ALA A 28 0.05 -12.28 -16.16
N GLY A 29 1.02 -12.25 -15.27
CA GLY A 29 1.98 -13.33 -15.06
C GLY A 29 3.30 -12.86 -14.45
N GLY A 30 4.34 -13.63 -14.63
CA GLY A 30 5.68 -13.41 -14.08
C GLY A 30 6.25 -14.68 -13.43
N PRO A 31 7.39 -14.60 -12.76
CA PRO A 31 8.15 -13.39 -12.47
C PRO A 31 8.95 -12.87 -13.68
N TYR A 32 9.01 -11.56 -13.80
CA TYR A 32 9.77 -10.84 -14.80
C TYR A 32 10.93 -10.06 -14.17
N SER A 33 11.79 -9.51 -15.04
CA SER A 33 12.81 -8.55 -14.61
C SER A 33 12.85 -7.33 -15.53
N ILE A 34 13.31 -6.19 -14.97
CA ILE A 34 13.56 -4.96 -15.73
C ILE A 34 14.97 -4.50 -15.38
N THR A 35 15.79 -4.29 -16.40
CA THR A 35 17.13 -3.72 -16.26
C THR A 35 17.12 -2.28 -16.74
N PHE A 36 17.50 -1.37 -15.88
CA PHE A 36 17.81 0.03 -16.18
C PHE A 36 19.31 0.17 -16.29
N SER A 37 19.77 1.09 -17.16
CA SER A 37 21.20 1.34 -17.35
C SER A 37 21.42 2.79 -17.74
N ASP A 38 22.34 3.44 -17.06
CA ASP A 38 22.87 4.79 -17.35
C ASP A 38 24.40 4.77 -17.48
N GLY A 39 24.96 3.56 -17.63
CA GLY A 39 26.39 3.23 -17.57
C GLY A 39 26.62 2.08 -16.61
N GLU A 40 25.84 2.01 -15.55
CA GLU A 40 25.77 0.87 -14.63
C GLU A 40 24.38 0.23 -14.70
N ASP A 41 24.33 -1.09 -14.58
CA ASP A 41 23.08 -1.85 -14.68
C ASP A 41 22.41 -2.01 -13.30
N LEU A 42 21.18 -1.53 -13.18
CA LEU A 42 20.27 -1.81 -12.07
C LEU A 42 19.17 -2.74 -12.54
N THR A 43 19.08 -3.94 -12.00
CA THR A 43 18.05 -4.92 -12.37
C THR A 43 17.07 -5.13 -11.22
N LEU A 44 15.80 -4.80 -11.47
CA LEU A 44 14.68 -5.22 -10.64
C LEU A 44 14.24 -6.61 -11.04
N GLN A 45 14.15 -7.51 -10.06
CA GLN A 45 13.76 -8.91 -10.25
C GLN A 45 12.43 -9.22 -9.56
N ASN A 46 11.88 -10.40 -9.84
CA ASN A 46 10.65 -10.91 -9.21
C ASN A 46 9.43 -9.98 -9.39
N ILE A 47 9.34 -9.35 -10.57
CA ILE A 47 8.24 -8.46 -10.92
C ILE A 47 7.06 -9.30 -11.38
N LEU A 48 5.91 -9.12 -10.75
CA LEU A 48 4.65 -9.72 -11.18
C LEU A 48 3.76 -8.67 -11.84
N ILE A 49 3.08 -9.05 -12.90
CA ILE A 49 2.08 -8.24 -13.59
C ILE A 49 0.71 -8.86 -13.31
N GLY A 50 -0.21 -8.10 -12.77
CA GLY A 50 -1.52 -8.59 -12.38
C GLY A 50 -2.39 -7.49 -11.78
N GLU A 51 -3.35 -7.88 -10.94
CA GLU A 51 -4.21 -6.96 -10.21
C GLU A 51 -3.46 -6.32 -9.04
N VAL A 52 -3.66 -5.03 -8.83
CA VAL A 52 -3.16 -4.32 -7.65
C VAL A 52 -4.30 -3.59 -6.97
N TRP A 53 -4.50 -3.87 -5.69
CA TRP A 53 -5.60 -3.31 -4.92
C TRP A 53 -5.09 -2.46 -3.76
N PHE A 54 -5.61 -1.23 -3.66
CA PHE A 54 -5.35 -0.34 -2.55
C PHE A 54 -6.40 -0.57 -1.47
N CYS A 55 -5.96 -1.06 -0.31
CA CYS A 55 -6.78 -1.48 0.81
C CYS A 55 -6.62 -0.47 1.94
N SER A 56 -7.54 0.47 2.05
CA SER A 56 -7.46 1.57 2.99
C SER A 56 -8.65 1.61 3.94
N GLY A 57 -8.48 2.25 5.07
CA GLY A 57 -9.52 2.39 6.09
C GLY A 57 -8.96 2.61 7.49
N GLN A 58 -9.78 2.29 8.48
CA GLN A 58 -9.38 2.40 9.88
C GLN A 58 -9.29 1.01 10.55
N SER A 59 -9.73 0.86 11.82
CA SER A 59 -9.53 -0.31 12.67
C SER A 59 -9.85 -1.66 12.04
N ASN A 60 -10.94 -1.78 11.27
CA ASN A 60 -11.27 -3.05 10.61
C ASN A 60 -10.31 -3.42 9.48
N MET A 61 -9.76 -2.42 8.79
CA MET A 61 -8.75 -2.63 7.78
C MET A 61 -7.36 -2.86 8.41
N GLU A 62 -7.11 -2.28 9.58
CA GLU A 62 -5.84 -2.42 10.29
C GLU A 62 -5.69 -3.75 11.03
N MET A 63 -6.81 -4.40 11.42
CA MET A 63 -6.82 -5.67 12.13
C MET A 63 -5.94 -6.70 11.41
N PRO A 64 -4.84 -7.17 12.02
CA PRO A 64 -3.99 -8.18 11.39
C PRO A 64 -4.66 -9.57 11.37
N VAL A 65 -4.23 -10.45 10.48
CA VAL A 65 -4.78 -11.81 10.37
C VAL A 65 -4.69 -12.57 11.69
N LYS A 66 -3.61 -12.40 12.45
CA LYS A 66 -3.44 -12.98 13.80
C LYS A 66 -4.34 -12.36 14.86
N GLY A 67 -4.97 -11.21 14.56
CA GLY A 67 -5.71 -10.40 15.51
C GLY A 67 -4.83 -9.49 16.36
N PHE A 68 -5.45 -8.58 17.08
CA PHE A 68 -4.80 -7.81 18.14
C PHE A 68 -4.72 -8.61 19.45
N ARG A 69 -3.89 -8.16 20.37
CA ARG A 69 -3.79 -8.78 21.69
C ARG A 69 -5.17 -8.78 22.40
N GLY A 70 -5.68 -9.98 22.72
CA GLY A 70 -6.99 -10.16 23.32
C GLY A 70 -8.17 -10.07 22.34
N GLN A 71 -7.94 -9.88 21.06
CA GLN A 71 -8.94 -9.80 20.00
C GLN A 71 -8.51 -10.64 18.79
N PRO A 72 -8.51 -11.98 18.90
CA PRO A 72 -8.11 -12.85 17.80
C PRO A 72 -9.13 -12.80 16.65
N VAL A 73 -8.65 -12.94 15.42
CA VAL A 73 -9.51 -13.16 14.26
C VAL A 73 -9.89 -14.64 14.23
N PHE A 74 -11.18 -14.91 14.41
CA PHE A 74 -11.67 -16.29 14.43
C PHE A 74 -11.41 -17.02 13.10
N GLY A 75 -10.89 -18.24 13.17
CA GLY A 75 -10.61 -19.06 12.00
C GLY A 75 -9.39 -18.63 11.18
N SER A 76 -8.56 -17.71 11.66
CA SER A 76 -7.39 -17.22 10.93
C SER A 76 -6.20 -18.17 10.87
N GLN A 77 -6.03 -19.05 11.87
CA GLN A 77 -4.89 -19.95 11.98
C GLN A 77 -4.64 -20.85 10.75
N PRO A 78 -5.64 -21.51 10.16
CA PRO A 78 -5.45 -22.29 8.93
C PRO A 78 -4.89 -21.44 7.77
N TYR A 79 -5.30 -20.19 7.64
CA TYR A 79 -4.82 -19.29 6.59
C TYR A 79 -3.37 -18.87 6.80
N ILE A 80 -2.97 -18.61 8.05
CA ILE A 80 -1.58 -18.31 8.38
C ILE A 80 -0.69 -19.52 8.07
N VAL A 81 -1.05 -20.69 8.59
CA VAL A 81 -0.23 -21.91 8.43
C VAL A 81 -0.14 -22.37 6.98
N SER A 82 -1.21 -22.20 6.20
CA SER A 82 -1.24 -22.58 4.78
C SER A 82 -0.72 -21.50 3.83
N ALA A 83 -0.32 -20.34 4.34
CA ALA A 83 0.25 -19.29 3.51
C ALA A 83 1.53 -19.79 2.80
N ASN A 84 1.65 -19.44 1.51
CA ASN A 84 2.71 -19.97 0.67
C ASN A 84 3.34 -18.82 -0.13
N PRO A 85 4.61 -18.49 0.14
CA PRO A 85 5.33 -17.40 -0.55
C PRO A 85 5.48 -17.62 -2.06
N LYS A 86 5.38 -18.87 -2.54
CA LYS A 86 5.44 -19.18 -3.98
C LYS A 86 4.15 -18.80 -4.73
N ARG A 87 3.05 -18.56 -4.02
CA ARG A 87 1.83 -18.06 -4.66
C ARG A 87 2.05 -16.63 -5.17
N PRO A 88 1.45 -16.25 -6.30
CA PRO A 88 1.61 -14.92 -6.86
C PRO A 88 0.74 -13.88 -6.12
N LEU A 89 0.82 -13.85 -4.79
CA LEU A 89 0.21 -12.88 -3.90
C LEU A 89 1.33 -12.06 -3.24
N ARG A 90 1.24 -10.74 -3.34
CA ARG A 90 2.21 -9.80 -2.78
C ARG A 90 1.53 -8.85 -1.82
N LEU A 91 2.22 -8.57 -0.73
CA LEU A 91 1.74 -7.76 0.38
C LEU A 91 2.64 -6.52 0.51
N TYR A 92 2.04 -5.35 0.62
CA TYR A 92 2.74 -4.10 0.86
C TYR A 92 2.02 -3.35 1.98
N THR A 93 2.71 -3.08 3.08
CA THR A 93 2.16 -2.24 4.15
C THR A 93 2.82 -0.88 4.13
N VAL A 94 2.00 0.14 3.88
CA VAL A 94 2.43 1.54 3.99
C VAL A 94 2.65 1.87 5.46
N LYS A 95 3.83 2.37 5.81
CA LYS A 95 4.09 2.86 7.16
C LYS A 95 3.24 4.10 7.45
N ASN A 96 2.65 4.13 8.63
CA ASN A 96 1.84 5.26 9.04
C ASN A 96 2.66 6.55 9.07
N ALA A 97 2.27 7.49 8.22
CA ALA A 97 2.86 8.81 8.12
C ALA A 97 1.75 9.83 7.86
N TRP A 98 2.02 11.08 8.17
CA TRP A 98 1.10 12.17 7.90
C TRP A 98 1.83 13.35 7.28
N SER A 99 1.13 14.09 6.43
CA SER A 99 1.63 15.30 5.79
C SER A 99 0.48 16.28 5.56
N THR A 100 0.78 17.56 5.58
CA THR A 100 -0.18 18.63 5.30
C THR A 100 -0.22 19.02 3.84
N ILE A 101 0.75 18.52 3.10
CA ILE A 101 0.87 18.72 1.67
C ILE A 101 0.97 17.36 0.99
N PRO A 102 0.48 17.20 -0.25
CA PRO A 102 0.70 16.01 -1.03
C PRO A 102 2.19 15.67 -1.10
N GLN A 103 2.53 14.42 -0.90
CA GLN A 103 3.90 13.92 -1.04
C GLN A 103 4.02 13.25 -2.41
N GLU A 104 4.94 13.73 -3.23
CA GLU A 104 5.20 13.16 -4.56
C GLU A 104 6.17 11.98 -4.52
N ALA A 105 6.96 11.87 -3.46
CA ALA A 105 7.99 10.86 -3.32
C ALA A 105 7.75 9.96 -2.12
N GLY A 106 7.81 8.65 -2.37
CA GLY A 106 8.14 7.61 -1.42
C GLY A 106 7.19 7.43 -0.26
N VAL A 107 6.22 6.54 -0.41
CA VAL A 107 5.63 5.89 0.76
C VAL A 107 6.60 4.83 1.26
N ASP A 108 6.98 4.93 2.52
CA ASP A 108 7.80 3.93 3.20
C ASP A 108 7.07 2.59 3.24
N GLY A 109 7.72 1.55 2.78
CA GLY A 109 7.22 0.18 2.77
C GLY A 109 8.03 -0.70 1.83
N GLU A 110 7.74 -1.98 1.86
CA GLU A 110 8.35 -2.96 0.95
C GLU A 110 7.33 -4.01 0.51
N TRP A 111 7.48 -4.50 -0.72
CA TRP A 111 6.73 -5.65 -1.20
C TRP A 111 7.24 -6.93 -0.57
N LYS A 112 6.34 -7.71 0.02
CA LYS A 112 6.63 -8.99 0.64
C LYS A 112 5.87 -10.12 -0.06
N GLU A 113 6.44 -11.30 -0.02
CA GLU A 113 5.74 -12.53 -0.39
C GLU A 113 4.78 -12.92 0.73
N ALA A 114 3.70 -13.62 0.38
CA ALA A 114 2.71 -14.05 1.37
C ALA A 114 3.23 -15.27 2.17
N SER A 115 4.27 -15.08 2.96
CA SER A 115 4.77 -16.07 3.93
C SER A 115 3.84 -16.18 5.14
N PRO A 116 3.88 -17.27 5.92
CA PRO A 116 3.10 -17.37 7.15
C PRO A 116 3.34 -16.22 8.13
N GLU A 117 4.57 -15.75 8.25
CA GLU A 117 4.95 -14.63 9.12
C GLU A 117 4.35 -13.31 8.62
N ASP A 118 4.53 -12.98 7.33
CA ASP A 118 4.05 -11.74 6.75
C ASP A 118 2.53 -11.70 6.70
N VAL A 119 1.87 -12.83 6.41
CA VAL A 119 0.41 -12.95 6.44
C VAL A 119 -0.15 -12.74 7.84
N ALA A 120 0.50 -13.28 8.87
CA ALA A 120 0.03 -13.13 10.25
C ALA A 120 -0.10 -11.66 10.66
N ASP A 121 0.83 -10.82 10.22
CA ASP A 121 0.88 -9.39 10.57
C ASP A 121 0.18 -8.46 9.55
N PHE A 122 -0.26 -8.99 8.42
CA PHE A 122 -0.94 -8.22 7.39
C PHE A 122 -2.43 -8.04 7.71
N SER A 123 -3.07 -7.01 7.12
CA SER A 123 -4.52 -6.76 7.23
C SER A 123 -5.34 -8.01 6.93
N ALA A 124 -6.18 -8.44 7.88
CA ALA A 124 -7.07 -9.58 7.70
C ALA A 124 -8.07 -9.34 6.56
N THR A 125 -8.72 -8.19 6.54
CA THR A 125 -9.70 -7.82 5.51
C THR A 125 -9.07 -7.82 4.12
N ALA A 126 -7.91 -7.19 3.98
CA ALA A 126 -7.20 -7.16 2.69
C ALA A 126 -6.71 -8.56 2.28
N TYR A 127 -6.15 -9.32 3.22
CA TYR A 127 -5.63 -10.66 2.92
C TYR A 127 -6.72 -11.63 2.49
N PHE A 128 -7.82 -11.73 3.22
CA PHE A 128 -8.91 -12.65 2.85
C PHE A 128 -9.51 -12.30 1.50
N PHE A 129 -9.71 -11.00 1.23
CA PHE A 129 -10.14 -10.51 -0.07
C PHE A 129 -9.15 -10.91 -1.17
N GLY A 130 -7.87 -10.53 -1.04
CA GLY A 130 -6.86 -10.77 -2.07
C GLY A 130 -6.54 -12.25 -2.28
N ASN A 131 -6.57 -13.06 -1.21
CA ASN A 131 -6.40 -14.50 -1.28
C ASN A 131 -7.53 -15.15 -2.08
N GLN A 132 -8.80 -14.76 -1.86
CA GLN A 132 -9.94 -15.24 -2.62
C GLN A 132 -9.89 -14.76 -4.07
N LEU A 133 -9.54 -13.50 -4.30
CA LEU A 133 -9.41 -12.91 -5.63
C LEU A 133 -8.35 -13.64 -6.46
N GLN A 134 -7.16 -13.86 -5.88
CA GLN A 134 -6.07 -14.56 -6.55
C GLN A 134 -6.45 -15.98 -6.95
N GLN A 135 -7.21 -16.70 -6.08
CA GLN A 135 -7.70 -18.04 -6.39
C GLN A 135 -8.75 -18.04 -7.51
N SER A 136 -9.59 -17.02 -7.55
CA SER A 136 -10.70 -16.94 -8.50
C SER A 136 -10.23 -16.51 -9.90
N LEU A 137 -9.25 -15.62 -9.98
CA LEU A 137 -8.77 -15.08 -11.24
C LEU A 137 -7.56 -15.83 -11.81
N ASP A 138 -6.84 -16.57 -10.96
CA ASP A 138 -5.58 -17.26 -11.28
C ASP A 138 -4.52 -16.30 -11.92
N VAL A 139 -4.48 -15.07 -11.42
CA VAL A 139 -3.48 -14.07 -11.83
C VAL A 139 -2.73 -13.55 -10.60
N PRO A 140 -1.55 -12.94 -10.78
CA PRO A 140 -0.88 -12.27 -9.68
C PRO A 140 -1.74 -11.17 -9.06
N VAL A 141 -1.73 -11.08 -7.73
CA VAL A 141 -2.45 -10.04 -6.96
C VAL A 141 -1.48 -9.35 -6.00
N GLY A 142 -1.45 -8.04 -6.06
CA GLY A 142 -0.75 -7.18 -5.11
C GLY A 142 -1.75 -6.44 -4.22
N LEU A 143 -1.50 -6.43 -2.92
CA LEU A 143 -2.32 -5.72 -1.94
C LEU A 143 -1.50 -4.62 -1.29
N ILE A 144 -1.91 -3.38 -1.46
CA ILE A 144 -1.31 -2.23 -0.79
C ILE A 144 -2.20 -1.86 0.40
N HIS A 145 -1.76 -2.23 1.60
CA HIS A 145 -2.43 -1.93 2.84
C HIS A 145 -1.99 -0.56 3.37
N CYS A 146 -2.95 0.34 3.54
CA CYS A 146 -2.75 1.67 4.10
C CYS A 146 -3.94 2.00 5.01
N SER A 147 -3.78 1.81 6.31
CA SER A 147 -4.85 2.05 7.27
C SER A 147 -4.33 2.73 8.54
N TRP A 148 -5.25 3.36 9.24
CA TRP A 148 -4.97 3.95 10.53
C TRP A 148 -6.20 3.92 11.41
N SER A 149 -6.12 3.18 12.51
CA SER A 149 -7.22 3.07 13.49
C SER A 149 -7.66 4.42 13.99
N MET A 150 -8.97 4.55 14.23
CA MET A 150 -9.62 5.77 14.72
C MET A 150 -9.54 6.98 13.76
N SER A 151 -9.06 6.80 12.53
CA SER A 151 -9.09 7.87 11.55
C SER A 151 -10.52 8.10 11.02
N LYS A 152 -10.89 9.37 10.82
CA LYS A 152 -12.12 9.76 10.12
C LYS A 152 -11.90 9.72 8.60
N ILE A 153 -12.99 9.67 7.84
CA ILE A 153 -12.90 9.64 6.37
C ILE A 153 -12.25 10.91 5.82
N GLU A 154 -12.47 12.04 6.46
CA GLU A 154 -11.90 13.33 6.07
C GLU A 154 -10.37 13.32 6.08
N ALA A 155 -9.76 12.46 6.92
CA ALA A 155 -8.31 12.28 6.95
C ALA A 155 -7.73 11.64 5.68
N TRP A 156 -8.57 11.03 4.87
CA TRP A 156 -8.24 10.35 3.62
C TRP A 156 -8.57 11.18 2.38
N MET A 157 -9.05 12.41 2.58
CA MET A 157 -9.43 13.33 1.52
C MET A 157 -8.44 14.50 1.43
N ASN A 158 -8.21 15.01 0.23
CA ASN A 158 -7.36 16.18 0.07
C ASN A 158 -8.13 17.47 0.45
N LYS A 159 -7.39 18.55 0.72
CA LYS A 159 -7.94 19.84 1.14
C LYS A 159 -8.93 20.43 0.13
N GLU A 160 -8.65 20.25 -1.15
CA GLU A 160 -9.51 20.77 -2.23
C GLU A 160 -10.88 20.09 -2.18
N THR A 161 -10.93 18.77 -2.07
CA THR A 161 -12.18 18.03 -1.90
C THR A 161 -12.92 18.44 -0.64
N LEU A 162 -12.23 18.57 0.49
CA LEU A 162 -12.83 18.96 1.77
C LEU A 162 -13.37 20.38 1.76
N SER A 163 -12.81 21.28 0.96
CA SER A 163 -13.33 22.66 0.84
C SER A 163 -14.76 22.74 0.27
N GLY A 164 -15.22 21.67 -0.38
CA GLY A 164 -16.61 21.52 -0.83
C GLY A 164 -17.61 21.22 0.29
N PHE A 165 -17.16 20.98 1.52
CA PHE A 165 -17.97 20.63 2.69
C PHE A 165 -17.76 21.67 3.80
N PRO A 166 -18.47 22.82 3.75
CA PRO A 166 -18.23 23.93 4.69
C PRO A 166 -18.53 23.59 6.15
N GLU A 167 -19.29 22.53 6.43
CA GLU A 167 -19.56 22.00 7.75
C GLU A 167 -18.35 21.26 8.37
N ILE A 168 -17.33 20.93 7.57
CA ILE A 168 -16.12 20.28 8.06
C ILE A 168 -15.12 21.38 8.43
N ALA A 169 -14.93 21.58 9.72
CA ALA A 169 -13.87 22.45 10.21
C ALA A 169 -12.51 21.80 9.94
N LEU A 170 -11.70 22.43 9.09
CA LEU A 170 -10.32 22.02 8.87
C LEU A 170 -9.45 22.79 9.87
N PRO A 171 -8.94 22.18 10.94
CA PRO A 171 -8.06 22.86 11.85
C PRO A 171 -6.71 23.13 11.17
N ASP A 172 -6.17 24.32 11.35
CA ASP A 172 -4.81 24.66 10.87
C ASP A 172 -3.73 23.91 11.66
N VAL A 173 -4.08 23.44 12.85
CA VAL A 173 -3.21 22.64 13.75
C VAL A 173 -4.03 21.54 14.39
N ILE A 174 -3.57 20.30 14.31
CA ILE A 174 -4.14 19.20 15.10
C ILE A 174 -3.55 19.25 16.51
N GLN A 175 -4.35 19.64 17.47
CA GLN A 175 -4.09 19.33 18.88
C GLN A 175 -4.69 17.97 19.18
N ARG A 176 -3.87 17.00 19.50
CA ARG A 176 -4.34 15.74 20.07
C ARG A 176 -4.57 15.94 21.57
N GLU A 177 -5.70 15.46 22.08
CA GLU A 177 -6.01 15.42 23.51
C GLU A 177 -4.99 14.64 24.35
N PHE A 178 -4.07 13.90 23.72
CA PHE A 178 -2.98 13.16 24.36
C PHE A 178 -1.62 13.88 24.36
N GLY A 179 -1.57 15.19 24.27
CA GLY A 179 -0.33 15.97 24.42
C GLY A 179 0.63 15.92 23.23
N TRP A 180 0.16 15.50 22.08
CA TRP A 180 0.92 15.54 20.84
C TRP A 180 0.56 16.79 20.06
N THR A 181 1.49 17.70 19.94
CA THR A 181 1.41 18.83 19.02
C THR A 181 2.02 18.41 17.68
N ALA A 182 1.21 18.07 16.71
CA ALA A 182 1.64 18.02 15.34
C ALA A 182 1.34 19.38 14.72
N GLY A 183 2.38 20.12 14.34
CA GLY A 183 2.20 21.30 13.51
C GLY A 183 1.64 20.87 12.16
N THR A 184 0.49 21.41 11.81
CA THR A 184 -0.22 21.21 10.55
C THR A 184 -0.91 19.86 10.32
N VAL A 185 -2.12 19.94 9.77
CA VAL A 185 -3.06 18.83 9.58
C VAL A 185 -2.55 17.83 8.55
N SER A 186 -2.43 16.61 8.95
CA SER A 186 -2.44 15.48 8.05
C SER A 186 -3.87 15.14 7.67
N TYR A 187 -4.15 14.99 6.39
CA TYR A 187 -5.41 14.45 5.90
C TYR A 187 -5.55 12.95 6.18
N THR A 188 -4.56 12.34 6.79
CA THR A 188 -4.57 10.94 7.14
C THR A 188 -4.92 10.68 8.60
N HIS A 189 -5.17 11.73 9.44
CA HIS A 189 -5.34 11.46 10.87
C HIS A 189 -6.05 12.56 11.70
N PRO A 190 -7.35 12.75 11.57
CA PRO A 190 -8.12 13.41 12.62
C PRO A 190 -8.50 12.43 13.74
N PRO A 191 -8.68 12.89 14.99
CA PRO A 191 -9.17 12.06 16.06
C PRO A 191 -10.59 11.54 15.81
N SER A 192 -10.88 10.35 16.31
CA SER A 192 -12.23 9.78 16.29
C SER A 192 -13.18 10.60 17.18
N PRO A 193 -14.47 10.78 16.80
CA PRO A 193 -15.46 11.43 17.66
C PRO A 193 -16.00 10.53 18.79
N ARG A 194 -15.42 9.38 19.03
CA ARG A 194 -15.90 8.40 20.01
C ARG A 194 -15.07 8.33 21.29
N ASP A 195 -14.12 9.22 21.42
CA ASP A 195 -13.27 9.32 22.61
C ASP A 195 -13.74 10.45 23.51
#